data_678dd3f8726558b2bf225b504c4fd704
#
_entry.id   678dd3f8726558b2bf225b504c4fd704
#
_cell.length_a   1.000
_cell.length_b   1.000
_cell.length_c   1.000
_cell.angle_alpha   90.00
_cell.angle_beta   90.00
_cell.angle_gamma   90.00
#
_symmetry.space_group_name_H-M   'P 1'
#
loop_
_entity.id
_entity.type
_entity.pdbx_description
1 polymer ?
#
loop_
_entity_poly.entity_id
_entity_poly.type
_entity_poly.pdbx_seq_one_letter_code
_entity_poly.pdbx_strand_id
1 'polypeptide(L)'
;MTVQNLLQQCREKSHSKVLRFWVALAAAALLLVLACSNYDWDALGRYKGDNISSLHYVRGRVVEVLRDDTKPDQLDPARSMGTQELRILLLEGANKGTEVTIANYLTRTQNVRLRQGETAIICEDLPDSADAYYTVYNYDRAPVLVLILAVFAAAVVAIGGWKGVRTLLGLGFTGAMIAWLILPGIYHGLPSLPLTVAALAMCTLVSLLLLNPPSPKTWAAMLSTLAGVALAGGVFYLFSTLLHLSGMNDTNGEGLVLVAGQTGLELHWLLLVAVLISSLGAVMDVALSLASSLHELREADGKMSGLQLFAAGMRIGRDMIGTMSNTLILAFAGEAVTTLLLLMAYGWHSSQLFASDYAAIQVAQGVASTLGVVLGVPITSGICAALYRPLKR
;
A
#
# COMPACT_ATOMS: atom_id res chain seq x y z
N MET A 1 38.62 -30.66 18.78
CA MET A 1 37.33 -30.45 18.10
C MET A 1 37.61 -30.41 16.60
N THR A 2 37.19 -31.43 15.85
CA THR A 2 37.61 -31.62 14.44
C THR A 2 36.86 -30.66 13.55
N VAL A 3 37.52 -30.10 12.52
CA VAL A 3 36.92 -29.18 11.51
C VAL A 3 35.61 -29.72 10.91
N GLN A 4 35.47 -31.05 10.83
CA GLN A 4 34.25 -31.72 10.41
C GLN A 4 33.06 -31.45 11.35
N ASN A 5 33.25 -31.43 12.67
CA ASN A 5 32.19 -31.15 13.64
C ASN A 5 31.73 -29.67 13.58
N LEU A 6 32.64 -28.74 13.28
CA LEU A 6 32.31 -27.33 13.08
C LEU A 6 31.50 -27.12 11.78
N LEU A 7 31.88 -27.79 10.70
CA LEU A 7 31.16 -27.73 9.43
C LEU A 7 29.76 -28.38 9.52
N GLN A 8 29.64 -29.46 10.30
CA GLN A 8 28.36 -30.11 10.54
C GLN A 8 27.43 -29.25 11.41
N GLN A 9 27.93 -28.61 12.45
CA GLN A 9 27.17 -27.65 13.28
C GLN A 9 26.75 -26.39 12.48
N CYS A 10 27.62 -25.87 11.59
CA CYS A 10 27.26 -24.77 10.70
C CYS A 10 26.18 -25.16 9.70
N ARG A 11 26.25 -26.39 9.18
CA ARG A 11 25.25 -26.92 8.22
C ARG A 11 23.90 -27.15 8.88
N GLU A 12 23.86 -27.71 10.09
CA GLU A 12 22.62 -27.90 10.87
C GLU A 12 21.99 -26.57 11.29
N LYS A 13 22.80 -25.58 11.73
CA LYS A 13 22.30 -24.22 12.01
C LYS A 13 21.77 -23.53 10.77
N SER A 14 22.37 -23.74 9.60
CA SER A 14 21.90 -23.22 8.33
C SER A 14 20.57 -23.85 7.91
N HIS A 15 20.45 -25.19 7.98
CA HIS A 15 19.20 -25.89 7.67
C HIS A 15 18.04 -25.48 8.59
N SER A 16 18.30 -25.33 9.89
CA SER A 16 17.26 -24.91 10.84
C SER A 16 16.76 -23.48 10.57
N LYS A 17 17.63 -22.58 10.10
CA LYS A 17 17.25 -21.19 9.73
C LYS A 17 16.39 -21.16 8.46
N VAL A 18 16.78 -21.94 7.45
CA VAL A 18 16.02 -22.07 6.21
C VAL A 18 14.65 -22.70 6.45
N LEU A 19 14.60 -23.77 7.27
CA LEU A 19 13.33 -24.41 7.62
C LEU A 19 12.39 -23.45 8.37
N ARG A 20 12.88 -22.69 9.34
CA ARG A 20 12.09 -21.71 10.10
C ARG A 20 11.55 -20.60 9.20
N PHE A 21 12.33 -20.15 8.21
CA PHE A 21 11.89 -19.21 7.20
C PHE A 21 10.67 -19.73 6.41
N TRP A 22 10.77 -20.95 5.89
CA TRP A 22 9.67 -21.55 5.12
C TRP A 22 8.44 -21.83 5.98
N VAL A 23 8.63 -22.24 7.23
CA VAL A 23 7.52 -22.44 8.19
C VAL A 23 6.82 -21.13 8.50
N ALA A 24 7.55 -20.03 8.73
CA ALA A 24 6.95 -18.72 8.97
C ALA A 24 6.19 -18.20 7.75
N LEU A 25 6.76 -18.36 6.55
CA LEU A 25 6.10 -17.98 5.31
C LEU A 25 4.84 -18.84 5.05
N ALA A 26 4.93 -20.15 5.25
CA ALA A 26 3.80 -21.05 5.09
C ALA A 26 2.68 -20.75 6.11
N ALA A 27 3.03 -20.48 7.37
CA ALA A 27 2.07 -20.10 8.40
C ALA A 27 1.38 -18.75 8.06
N ALA A 28 2.14 -17.78 7.58
CA ALA A 28 1.61 -16.49 7.15
C ALA A 28 0.68 -16.63 5.93
N ALA A 29 1.08 -17.40 4.93
CA ALA A 29 0.25 -17.71 3.78
C ALA A 29 -1.02 -18.47 4.17
N LEU A 30 -0.92 -19.45 5.07
CA LEU A 30 -2.08 -20.18 5.58
C LEU A 30 -3.05 -19.27 6.31
N LEU A 31 -2.57 -18.36 7.17
CA LEU A 31 -3.41 -17.40 7.88
C LEU A 31 -4.12 -16.45 6.89
N LEU A 32 -3.42 -16.00 5.86
CA LEU A 32 -4.02 -15.18 4.83
C LEU A 32 -5.12 -15.95 4.06
N VAL A 33 -4.84 -17.18 3.66
CA VAL A 33 -5.82 -18.05 2.97
C VAL A 33 -7.04 -18.30 3.85
N LEU A 34 -6.85 -18.63 5.12
CA LEU A 34 -7.94 -18.84 6.07
C LEU A 34 -8.78 -17.57 6.29
N ALA A 35 -8.13 -16.41 6.36
CA ALA A 35 -8.83 -15.13 6.44
C ALA A 35 -9.64 -14.85 5.18
N CYS A 36 -9.05 -15.07 4.00
CA CYS A 36 -9.71 -14.84 2.71
C CYS A 36 -10.86 -15.84 2.44
N SER A 37 -10.76 -17.09 2.93
CA SER A 37 -11.81 -18.10 2.72
C SER A 37 -13.10 -17.79 3.48
N ASN A 38 -13.06 -16.94 4.48
CA ASN A 38 -14.23 -16.55 5.27
C ASN A 38 -14.99 -15.34 4.66
N TYR A 39 -14.47 -14.72 3.59
CA TYR A 39 -15.16 -13.63 2.94
C TYR A 39 -16.03 -14.11 1.79
N ASP A 40 -17.25 -13.57 1.75
CA ASP A 40 -18.13 -13.67 0.59
C ASP A 40 -17.63 -12.71 -0.49
N TRP A 41 -16.81 -13.20 -1.42
CA TRP A 41 -16.24 -12.40 -2.50
C TRP A 41 -17.31 -11.92 -3.49
N ASP A 42 -18.41 -12.63 -3.62
CA ASP A 42 -19.54 -12.24 -4.47
C ASP A 42 -20.32 -11.06 -3.86
N ALA A 43 -20.16 -10.84 -2.55
CA ALA A 43 -20.71 -9.67 -1.87
C ALA A 43 -19.94 -8.38 -2.18
N LEU A 44 -18.67 -8.47 -2.62
CA LEU A 44 -17.93 -7.31 -3.11
C LEU A 44 -18.62 -6.79 -4.39
N GLY A 45 -19.15 -5.58 -4.31
CA GLY A 45 -19.89 -4.99 -5.42
C GLY A 45 -21.40 -5.06 -5.26
N ARG A 46 -21.95 -5.43 -4.10
CA ARG A 46 -23.41 -5.31 -3.81
C ARG A 46 -23.94 -3.90 -3.97
N TYR A 47 -23.07 -2.88 -3.92
CA TYR A 47 -23.42 -1.51 -4.26
C TYR A 47 -23.70 -1.32 -5.77
N LYS A 48 -23.31 -2.28 -6.60
CA LYS A 48 -23.72 -2.31 -8.00
C LYS A 48 -25.23 -2.55 -7.99
N GLY A 49 -26.02 -1.53 -8.29
CA GLY A 49 -27.48 -1.68 -8.43
C GLY A 49 -27.83 -2.77 -9.47
N ASP A 50 -29.04 -3.24 -9.45
CA ASP A 50 -29.53 -4.36 -10.27
C ASP A 50 -29.28 -4.24 -11.79
N ASN A 51 -28.98 -3.04 -12.27
CA ASN A 51 -28.72 -2.75 -13.70
C ASN A 51 -27.26 -2.98 -14.14
N ILE A 52 -26.36 -3.47 -13.28
CA ILE A 52 -24.92 -3.60 -13.60
C ILE A 52 -24.52 -5.06 -13.83
N SER A 53 -25.41 -6.01 -13.63
CA SER A 53 -25.17 -7.44 -13.91
C SER A 53 -24.93 -7.73 -15.40
N SER A 54 -25.40 -6.87 -16.30
CA SER A 54 -25.19 -6.95 -17.74
C SER A 54 -23.81 -6.44 -18.20
N LEU A 55 -23.09 -5.68 -17.37
CA LEU A 55 -21.82 -5.07 -17.74
C LEU A 55 -20.65 -6.02 -17.48
N HIS A 56 -19.95 -6.38 -18.54
CA HIS A 56 -18.73 -7.16 -18.52
C HIS A 56 -17.55 -6.37 -19.10
N TYR A 57 -16.37 -6.57 -18.55
CA TYR A 57 -15.14 -5.92 -19.03
C TYR A 57 -14.24 -6.99 -19.64
N VAL A 58 -14.03 -6.92 -20.95
CA VAL A 58 -13.29 -7.91 -21.72
C VAL A 58 -12.15 -7.26 -22.49
N ARG A 59 -11.09 -8.00 -22.74
CA ARG A 59 -10.02 -7.51 -23.60
C ARG A 59 -10.41 -7.62 -25.07
N GLY A 60 -10.17 -6.54 -25.82
CA GLY A 60 -10.33 -6.50 -27.27
C GLY A 60 -9.07 -5.99 -27.96
N ARG A 61 -8.81 -6.48 -29.17
CA ARG A 61 -7.71 -6.02 -30.02
C ARG A 61 -8.27 -5.27 -31.21
N VAL A 62 -7.77 -4.07 -31.47
CA VAL A 62 -8.13 -3.30 -32.66
C VAL A 62 -7.60 -4.00 -33.91
N VAL A 63 -8.50 -4.52 -34.72
CA VAL A 63 -8.17 -5.15 -36.01
C VAL A 63 -7.94 -4.06 -37.05
N GLU A 64 -8.82 -3.06 -37.08
CA GLU A 64 -8.79 -1.98 -38.06
C GLU A 64 -9.42 -0.71 -37.51
N VAL A 65 -8.88 0.43 -37.90
CA VAL A 65 -9.49 1.76 -37.67
C VAL A 65 -10.28 2.11 -38.94
N LEU A 66 -11.59 1.98 -38.88
CA LEU A 66 -12.45 2.18 -40.06
C LEU A 66 -12.58 3.66 -40.39
N ARG A 67 -12.65 4.51 -39.37
CA ARG A 67 -12.74 5.96 -39.50
C ARG A 67 -12.11 6.65 -38.30
N ASP A 68 -11.37 7.72 -38.53
CA ASP A 68 -10.77 8.56 -37.49
C ASP A 68 -11.05 10.03 -37.78
N ASP A 69 -12.11 10.55 -37.17
CA ASP A 69 -12.53 11.96 -37.25
C ASP A 69 -12.02 12.78 -36.06
N THR A 70 -10.89 12.36 -35.48
CA THR A 70 -10.33 13.04 -34.31
C THR A 70 -9.48 14.25 -34.69
N LYS A 71 -9.55 15.31 -33.88
CA LYS A 71 -8.76 16.53 -33.99
C LYS A 71 -8.07 16.82 -32.67
N PRO A 72 -6.87 17.42 -32.67
CA PRO A 72 -6.23 17.87 -31.44
C PRO A 72 -7.15 18.82 -30.65
N ASP A 73 -7.19 18.65 -29.32
CA ASP A 73 -7.93 19.58 -28.46
C ASP A 73 -7.26 20.96 -28.46
N GLN A 74 -8.05 22.01 -28.50
CA GLN A 74 -7.57 23.38 -28.50
C GLN A 74 -6.87 23.80 -27.18
N LEU A 75 -7.24 23.17 -26.06
CA LEU A 75 -6.66 23.47 -24.74
C LEU A 75 -5.43 22.59 -24.43
N ASP A 76 -5.42 21.36 -24.91
CA ASP A 76 -4.33 20.41 -24.71
C ASP A 76 -4.08 19.65 -26.02
N PRO A 77 -3.12 20.08 -26.83
CA PRO A 77 -2.81 19.44 -28.12
C PRO A 77 -2.35 17.97 -28.02
N ALA A 78 -1.96 17.51 -26.81
CA ALA A 78 -1.65 16.09 -26.58
C ALA A 78 -2.90 15.22 -26.55
N ARG A 79 -4.09 15.79 -26.41
CA ARG A 79 -5.37 15.11 -26.43
C ARG A 79 -6.06 15.26 -27.78
N SER A 80 -6.89 14.28 -28.09
CA SER A 80 -7.69 14.29 -29.32
C SER A 80 -9.19 14.31 -28.96
N MET A 81 -9.95 15.10 -29.67
CA MET A 81 -11.40 15.21 -29.53
C MET A 81 -12.06 14.71 -30.79
N GLY A 82 -13.17 14.00 -30.69
CA GLY A 82 -13.91 13.47 -31.83
C GLY A 82 -14.26 12.01 -31.69
N THR A 83 -14.41 11.33 -32.82
CA THR A 83 -14.89 9.95 -32.85
C THR A 83 -13.95 9.10 -33.68
N GLN A 84 -13.63 7.89 -33.20
CA GLN A 84 -13.03 6.82 -33.97
C GLN A 84 -14.06 5.71 -34.15
N GLU A 85 -14.16 5.17 -35.36
CA GLU A 85 -14.91 3.95 -35.62
C GLU A 85 -13.90 2.78 -35.75
N LEU A 86 -14.01 1.83 -34.83
CA LEU A 86 -13.02 0.78 -34.64
C LEU A 86 -13.65 -0.59 -34.86
N ARG A 87 -12.97 -1.47 -35.61
CA ARG A 87 -13.27 -2.89 -35.65
C ARG A 87 -12.38 -3.59 -34.63
N ILE A 88 -12.99 -4.25 -33.66
CA ILE A 88 -12.31 -4.85 -32.52
C ILE A 88 -12.64 -6.33 -32.42
N LEU A 89 -11.61 -7.16 -32.32
CA LEU A 89 -11.73 -8.59 -32.04
C LEU A 89 -11.75 -8.79 -30.53
N LEU A 90 -12.83 -9.38 -30.00
CA LEU A 90 -12.95 -9.72 -28.59
C LEU A 90 -12.07 -10.93 -28.26
N LEU A 91 -11.20 -10.79 -27.25
CA LEU A 91 -10.25 -11.82 -26.84
C LEU A 91 -10.76 -12.66 -25.67
N GLU A 92 -11.75 -12.18 -24.95
CA GLU A 92 -12.32 -12.77 -23.74
C GLU A 92 -13.84 -12.58 -23.72
N GLY A 93 -14.53 -13.14 -22.72
CA GLY A 93 -15.97 -12.99 -22.52
C GLY A 93 -16.81 -14.00 -23.27
N ALA A 94 -18.13 -13.82 -23.22
CA ALA A 94 -19.11 -14.71 -23.85
C ALA A 94 -19.00 -14.68 -25.38
N ASN A 95 -18.66 -13.52 -25.95
CA ASN A 95 -18.53 -13.27 -27.38
C ASN A 95 -17.08 -13.34 -27.87
N LYS A 96 -16.20 -14.11 -27.21
CA LYS A 96 -14.82 -14.29 -27.60
C LYS A 96 -14.67 -14.75 -29.06
N GLY A 97 -13.78 -14.09 -29.79
CA GLY A 97 -13.49 -14.42 -31.19
C GLY A 97 -14.43 -13.73 -32.20
N THR A 98 -15.39 -12.94 -31.76
CA THR A 98 -16.21 -12.12 -32.64
C THR A 98 -15.58 -10.76 -32.89
N GLU A 99 -15.78 -10.23 -34.07
CA GLU A 99 -15.42 -8.86 -34.42
C GLU A 99 -16.64 -7.95 -34.23
N VAL A 100 -16.44 -6.88 -33.49
CA VAL A 100 -17.47 -5.87 -33.22
C VAL A 100 -17.02 -4.52 -33.72
N THR A 101 -17.96 -3.72 -34.23
CA THR A 101 -17.68 -2.33 -34.62
C THR A 101 -18.12 -1.42 -33.51
N ILE A 102 -17.22 -0.58 -33.02
CA ILE A 102 -17.42 0.31 -31.86
C ILE A 102 -17.15 1.75 -32.28
N ALA A 103 -18.09 2.64 -31.98
CA ALA A 103 -17.90 4.09 -32.03
C ALA A 103 -17.23 4.55 -30.73
N ASN A 104 -15.95 4.87 -30.79
CA ASN A 104 -15.17 5.36 -29.67
C ASN A 104 -15.20 6.89 -29.62
N TYR A 105 -15.88 7.45 -28.63
CA TYR A 105 -16.02 8.90 -28.45
C TYR A 105 -14.90 9.43 -27.54
N LEU A 106 -14.02 10.28 -28.10
CA LEU A 106 -12.95 10.92 -27.35
C LEU A 106 -13.44 12.25 -26.78
N THR A 107 -13.43 12.33 -25.45
CA THR A 107 -13.75 13.55 -24.69
C THR A 107 -12.51 14.03 -23.92
N ARG A 108 -12.60 15.17 -23.22
CA ARG A 108 -11.50 15.65 -22.37
C ARG A 108 -11.24 14.74 -21.17
N THR A 109 -12.25 14.09 -20.63
CA THR A 109 -12.14 13.20 -19.49
C THR A 109 -11.84 11.76 -19.90
N GLN A 110 -12.44 11.29 -21.00
CA GLN A 110 -12.21 9.98 -21.57
C GLN A 110 -11.51 10.11 -22.93
N ASN A 111 -10.18 10.01 -22.91
CA ASN A 111 -9.35 10.24 -24.08
C ASN A 111 -8.51 9.00 -24.43
N VAL A 112 -9.18 7.93 -24.80
CA VAL A 112 -8.58 6.64 -25.16
C VAL A 112 -8.54 6.54 -26.69
N ARG A 113 -7.49 7.08 -27.32
CA ARG A 113 -7.27 6.97 -28.76
C ARG A 113 -6.52 5.69 -29.09
N LEU A 114 -7.13 4.81 -29.86
CA LEU A 114 -6.58 3.50 -30.19
C LEU A 114 -6.03 3.46 -31.61
N ARG A 115 -5.00 2.64 -31.80
CA ARG A 115 -4.37 2.36 -33.09
C ARG A 115 -4.57 0.88 -33.44
N GLN A 116 -4.43 0.56 -34.72
CA GLN A 116 -4.47 -0.82 -35.20
C GLN A 116 -3.41 -1.68 -34.47
N GLY A 117 -3.82 -2.84 -34.00
CA GLY A 117 -2.99 -3.80 -33.27
C GLY A 117 -2.95 -3.58 -31.75
N GLU A 118 -3.39 -2.42 -31.23
CA GLU A 118 -3.43 -2.16 -29.78
C GLU A 118 -4.56 -2.95 -29.09
N THR A 119 -4.34 -3.28 -27.84
CA THR A 119 -5.33 -3.92 -26.96
C THR A 119 -5.96 -2.89 -26.04
N ALA A 120 -7.28 -3.02 -25.86
CA ALA A 120 -8.06 -2.17 -24.97
C ALA A 120 -9.01 -3.01 -24.14
N ILE A 121 -9.48 -2.44 -23.02
CA ILE A 121 -10.58 -2.99 -22.25
C ILE A 121 -11.87 -2.46 -22.86
N ILE A 122 -12.74 -3.38 -23.25
CA ILE A 122 -14.05 -3.11 -23.82
C ILE A 122 -15.12 -3.40 -22.75
N CYS A 123 -15.99 -2.46 -22.54
CA CYS A 123 -17.18 -2.67 -21.72
C CYS A 123 -18.24 -3.28 -22.65
N GLU A 124 -18.65 -4.47 -22.33
CA GLU A 124 -19.68 -5.26 -23.00
C GLU A 124 -20.93 -5.19 -22.13
N ASP A 125 -21.99 -4.57 -22.63
CA ASP A 125 -23.29 -4.53 -21.97
C ASP A 125 -24.21 -5.54 -22.67
N LEU A 126 -24.59 -6.59 -21.96
CA LEU A 126 -25.41 -7.70 -22.43
C LEU A 126 -26.73 -7.73 -21.66
N PRO A 127 -27.67 -6.83 -21.96
CA PRO A 127 -28.98 -6.83 -21.32
C PRO A 127 -29.85 -8.00 -21.83
N ASP A 128 -30.68 -8.58 -20.96
CA ASP A 128 -31.55 -9.73 -21.28
C ASP A 128 -32.55 -9.43 -22.39
N SER A 129 -32.86 -8.15 -22.64
CA SER A 129 -34.01 -7.74 -23.51
C SER A 129 -33.63 -6.81 -24.67
N ALA A 130 -32.33 -6.53 -24.89
CA ALA A 130 -31.86 -5.63 -25.94
C ALA A 130 -30.59 -6.17 -26.61
N ASP A 131 -30.18 -5.57 -27.72
CA ASP A 131 -28.96 -5.90 -28.42
C ASP A 131 -27.73 -5.55 -27.56
N ALA A 132 -26.66 -6.37 -27.67
CA ALA A 132 -25.41 -6.14 -27.00
C ALA A 132 -24.78 -4.80 -27.40
N TYR A 133 -24.35 -4.01 -26.43
CA TYR A 133 -23.72 -2.71 -26.65
C TYR A 133 -22.27 -2.74 -26.19
N TYR A 134 -21.37 -2.22 -27.03
CA TYR A 134 -19.93 -2.25 -26.78
C TYR A 134 -19.36 -0.85 -26.74
N THR A 135 -18.55 -0.55 -25.73
CA THR A 135 -17.83 0.72 -25.61
C THR A 135 -16.38 0.49 -25.24
N VAL A 136 -15.50 1.39 -25.68
CA VAL A 136 -14.11 1.40 -25.21
C VAL A 136 -14.06 1.96 -23.79
N TYR A 137 -13.64 1.14 -22.82
CA TYR A 137 -13.49 1.56 -21.43
C TYR A 137 -12.17 2.26 -21.19
N ASN A 138 -11.04 1.58 -21.50
CA ASN A 138 -9.69 2.14 -21.30
C ASN A 138 -8.63 1.33 -22.05
N TYR A 139 -7.38 1.82 -22.07
CA TYR A 139 -6.23 1.04 -22.51
C TYR A 139 -6.04 -0.21 -21.64
N ASP A 140 -5.59 -1.32 -22.24
CA ASP A 140 -5.10 -2.47 -21.48
C ASP A 140 -3.69 -2.15 -20.92
N ARG A 141 -3.68 -1.63 -19.69
CA ARG A 141 -2.43 -1.27 -18.99
C ARG A 141 -1.79 -2.42 -18.22
N ALA A 142 -2.50 -3.53 -18.05
CA ALA A 142 -2.06 -4.65 -17.23
C ALA A 142 -0.68 -5.21 -17.65
N PRO A 143 -0.36 -5.43 -18.94
CA PRO A 143 0.93 -5.96 -19.34
C PRO A 143 2.08 -5.00 -18.98
N VAL A 144 1.87 -3.68 -19.15
CA VAL A 144 2.89 -2.67 -18.83
C VAL A 144 3.08 -2.54 -17.33
N LEU A 145 2.00 -2.59 -16.54
CA LEU A 145 2.10 -2.59 -15.08
C LEU A 145 2.86 -3.81 -14.55
N VAL A 146 2.58 -5.00 -15.10
CA VAL A 146 3.34 -6.22 -14.76
C VAL A 146 4.82 -6.08 -15.14
N LEU A 147 5.12 -5.49 -16.30
CA LEU A 147 6.50 -5.24 -16.72
C LEU A 147 7.22 -4.29 -15.76
N ILE A 148 6.59 -3.19 -15.36
CA ILE A 148 7.15 -2.23 -14.39
C ILE A 148 7.45 -2.93 -13.06
N LEU A 149 6.51 -3.72 -12.55
CA LEU A 149 6.71 -4.50 -11.31
C LEU A 149 7.82 -5.54 -11.47
N ALA A 150 7.91 -6.20 -12.62
CA ALA A 150 8.98 -7.17 -12.91
C ALA A 150 10.36 -6.49 -12.96
N VAL A 151 10.48 -5.33 -13.60
CA VAL A 151 11.72 -4.54 -13.65
C VAL A 151 12.12 -4.09 -12.25
N PHE A 152 11.18 -3.58 -11.45
CA PHE A 152 11.43 -3.24 -10.04
C PHE A 152 11.91 -4.45 -9.23
N ALA A 153 11.22 -5.59 -9.35
CA ALA A 153 11.60 -6.81 -8.65
C ALA A 153 13.00 -7.31 -9.09
N ALA A 154 13.28 -7.28 -10.38
CA ALA A 154 14.60 -7.64 -10.92
C ALA A 154 15.72 -6.74 -10.38
N ALA A 155 15.50 -5.44 -10.31
CA ALA A 155 16.47 -4.49 -9.76
C ALA A 155 16.73 -4.75 -8.26
N VAL A 156 15.68 -4.99 -7.47
CA VAL A 156 15.79 -5.30 -6.04
C VAL A 156 16.55 -6.61 -5.82
N VAL A 157 16.29 -7.63 -6.65
CA VAL A 157 17.00 -8.93 -6.55
C VAL A 157 18.44 -8.82 -7.05
N ALA A 158 18.69 -8.11 -8.13
CA ALA A 158 20.03 -7.95 -8.70
C ALA A 158 20.99 -7.24 -7.73
N ILE A 159 20.51 -6.22 -7.04
CA ILE A 159 21.32 -5.44 -6.08
C ILE A 159 21.29 -6.09 -4.68
N GLY A 160 20.11 -6.48 -4.21
CA GLY A 160 19.90 -7.01 -2.85
C GLY A 160 20.20 -8.51 -2.71
N GLY A 161 20.38 -9.25 -3.80
CA GLY A 161 20.58 -10.70 -3.80
C GLY A 161 19.44 -11.42 -3.04
N TRP A 162 19.79 -12.43 -2.23
CA TRP A 162 18.80 -13.19 -1.45
C TRP A 162 18.03 -12.34 -0.41
N LYS A 163 18.65 -11.25 0.10
CA LYS A 163 17.93 -10.30 0.95
C LYS A 163 16.87 -9.56 0.16
N GLY A 164 17.15 -9.18 -1.09
CA GLY A 164 16.18 -8.55 -1.99
C GLY A 164 14.95 -9.43 -2.23
N VAL A 165 15.14 -10.74 -2.44
CA VAL A 165 14.00 -11.69 -2.58
C VAL A 165 13.14 -11.67 -1.32
N ARG A 166 13.74 -11.72 -0.12
CA ARG A 166 12.99 -11.67 1.14
C ARG A 166 12.25 -10.36 1.35
N THR A 167 12.85 -9.25 0.93
CA THR A 167 12.19 -7.93 0.96
C THR A 167 10.95 -7.91 0.07
N LEU A 168 11.05 -8.44 -1.16
CA LEU A 168 9.90 -8.54 -2.08
C LEU A 168 8.80 -9.44 -1.52
N LEU A 169 9.15 -10.56 -0.89
CA LEU A 169 8.17 -11.43 -0.23
C LEU A 169 7.47 -10.73 0.93
N GLY A 170 8.20 -9.97 1.75
CA GLY A 170 7.62 -9.16 2.83
C GLY A 170 6.70 -8.06 2.31
N LEU A 171 7.13 -7.35 1.27
CA LEU A 171 6.34 -6.31 0.61
C LEU A 171 5.07 -6.90 -0.03
N GLY A 172 5.21 -8.01 -0.76
CA GLY A 172 4.08 -8.72 -1.35
C GLY A 172 3.09 -9.23 -0.31
N PHE A 173 3.59 -9.76 0.82
CA PHE A 173 2.74 -10.17 1.94
C PHE A 173 1.97 -9.00 2.54
N THR A 174 2.63 -7.85 2.76
CA THR A 174 1.97 -6.63 3.28
C THR A 174 0.91 -6.13 2.30
N GLY A 175 1.22 -6.07 1.00
CA GLY A 175 0.25 -5.71 -0.03
C GLY A 175 -0.94 -6.66 -0.09
N ALA A 176 -0.70 -7.97 0.04
CA ALA A 176 -1.74 -8.99 0.12
C ALA A 176 -2.63 -8.83 1.36
N MET A 177 -2.04 -8.55 2.52
CA MET A 177 -2.80 -8.29 3.76
C MET A 177 -3.72 -7.08 3.62
N ILE A 178 -3.26 -6.01 2.96
CA ILE A 178 -4.08 -4.84 2.70
C ILE A 178 -5.21 -5.21 1.72
N ALA A 179 -4.87 -5.77 0.56
CA ALA A 179 -5.80 -5.99 -0.53
C ALA A 179 -6.83 -7.10 -0.25
N TRP A 180 -6.45 -8.14 0.48
CA TRP A 180 -7.30 -9.33 0.68
C TRP A 180 -7.81 -9.52 2.09
N LEU A 181 -7.24 -8.86 3.10
CA LEU A 181 -7.73 -8.95 4.47
C LEU A 181 -8.35 -7.63 4.94
N ILE A 182 -7.58 -6.53 4.88
CA ILE A 182 -8.03 -5.25 5.48
C ILE A 182 -9.20 -4.68 4.66
N LEU A 183 -9.02 -4.46 3.35
CA LEU A 183 -10.05 -3.83 2.53
C LEU A 183 -11.35 -4.63 2.45
N PRO A 184 -11.34 -5.94 2.15
CA PRO A 184 -12.57 -6.73 2.15
C PRO A 184 -13.21 -6.84 3.54
N GLY A 185 -12.40 -6.99 4.60
CA GLY A 185 -12.91 -7.07 5.96
C GLY A 185 -13.64 -5.81 6.40
N ILE A 186 -13.07 -4.64 6.11
CA ILE A 186 -13.71 -3.34 6.36
C ILE A 186 -14.99 -3.20 5.52
N TYR A 187 -14.96 -3.60 4.25
CA TYR A 187 -16.13 -3.58 3.38
C TYR A 187 -17.28 -4.45 3.91
N HIS A 188 -16.98 -5.60 4.51
CA HIS A 188 -17.98 -6.48 5.15
C HIS A 188 -18.42 -6.03 6.55
N GLY A 189 -18.06 -4.83 6.98
CA GLY A 189 -18.47 -4.27 8.27
C GLY A 189 -17.74 -4.87 9.47
N LEU A 190 -16.59 -5.53 9.27
CA LEU A 190 -15.73 -5.90 10.39
C LEU A 190 -15.17 -4.62 11.06
N PRO A 191 -14.93 -4.64 12.38
CA PRO A 191 -14.44 -3.46 13.08
C PRO A 191 -13.07 -3.06 12.53
N SER A 192 -13.04 -1.89 11.86
CA SER A 192 -11.92 -1.43 11.01
C SER A 192 -10.61 -1.30 11.78
N LEU A 193 -10.65 -0.75 13.01
CA LEU A 193 -9.46 -0.49 13.81
C LEU A 193 -8.81 -1.78 14.35
N PRO A 194 -9.52 -2.70 15.05
CA PRO A 194 -8.93 -3.95 15.53
C PRO A 194 -8.41 -4.83 14.40
N LEU A 195 -9.14 -4.92 13.29
CA LEU A 195 -8.72 -5.67 12.11
C LEU A 195 -7.41 -5.14 11.57
N THR A 196 -7.31 -3.83 11.38
CA THR A 196 -6.09 -3.19 10.87
C THR A 196 -4.91 -3.36 11.83
N VAL A 197 -5.09 -3.14 13.12
CA VAL A 197 -4.02 -3.34 14.12
C VAL A 197 -3.51 -4.78 14.11
N ALA A 198 -4.40 -5.77 14.06
CA ALA A 198 -4.02 -7.18 13.99
C ALA A 198 -3.26 -7.51 12.69
N ALA A 199 -3.75 -6.98 11.55
CA ALA A 199 -3.09 -7.16 10.25
C ALA A 199 -1.70 -6.52 10.22
N LEU A 200 -1.53 -5.29 10.72
CA LEU A 200 -0.24 -4.60 10.77
C LEU A 200 0.74 -5.26 11.74
N ALA A 201 0.26 -5.81 12.86
CA ALA A 201 1.09 -6.62 13.76
C ALA A 201 1.60 -7.88 13.04
N MET A 202 0.74 -8.53 12.25
CA MET A 202 1.12 -9.69 11.43
C MET A 202 2.11 -9.30 10.34
N CYS A 203 1.89 -8.17 9.63
CA CYS A 203 2.81 -7.64 8.62
C CYS A 203 4.19 -7.36 9.22
N THR A 204 4.23 -6.73 10.39
CA THR A 204 5.48 -6.45 11.12
C THR A 204 6.21 -7.74 11.49
N LEU A 205 5.49 -8.71 12.06
CA LEU A 205 6.03 -10.00 12.44
C LEU A 205 6.65 -10.73 11.25
N VAL A 206 5.88 -10.89 10.18
CA VAL A 206 6.31 -11.62 8.98
C VAL A 206 7.47 -10.92 8.30
N SER A 207 7.37 -9.62 8.04
CA SER A 207 8.41 -8.85 7.35
C SER A 207 9.73 -8.86 8.11
N LEU A 208 9.72 -8.65 9.44
CA LEU A 208 10.93 -8.66 10.24
C LEU A 208 11.54 -10.05 10.39
N LEU A 209 10.74 -11.12 10.50
CA LEU A 209 11.25 -12.50 10.56
C LEU A 209 11.79 -12.99 9.22
N LEU A 210 11.24 -12.49 8.09
CA LEU A 210 11.77 -12.76 6.76
C LEU A 210 13.14 -12.12 6.56
N LEU A 211 13.30 -10.88 7.01
CA LEU A 211 14.55 -10.11 6.84
C LEU A 211 15.64 -10.57 7.81
N ASN A 212 15.28 -10.86 9.04
CA ASN A 212 16.22 -11.16 10.12
C ASN A 212 15.85 -12.45 10.85
N PRO A 213 16.87 -13.22 11.33
CA PRO A 213 16.59 -14.36 12.19
C PRO A 213 15.97 -13.90 13.52
N PRO A 214 15.18 -14.76 14.20
CA PRO A 214 14.68 -14.44 15.53
C PRO A 214 15.86 -14.19 16.49
N SER A 215 15.99 -12.96 16.92
CA SER A 215 17.09 -12.45 17.75
C SER A 215 16.57 -11.32 18.64
N PRO A 216 17.28 -10.97 19.72
CA PRO A 216 16.89 -9.82 20.56
C PRO A 216 16.67 -8.53 19.75
N LYS A 217 17.46 -8.33 18.69
CA LYS A 217 17.32 -7.17 17.81
C LYS A 217 16.01 -7.21 17.01
N THR A 218 15.60 -8.38 16.51
CA THR A 218 14.34 -8.54 15.75
C THR A 218 13.13 -8.30 16.65
N TRP A 219 13.17 -8.81 17.89
CA TRP A 219 12.11 -8.58 18.88
C TRP A 219 12.07 -7.10 19.33
N ALA A 220 13.23 -6.48 19.53
CA ALA A 220 13.30 -5.05 19.85
C ALA A 220 12.69 -4.20 18.73
N ALA A 221 13.09 -4.45 17.48
CA ALA A 221 12.53 -3.76 16.32
C ALA A 221 11.02 -3.94 16.20
N MET A 222 10.51 -5.16 16.42
CA MET A 222 9.09 -5.49 16.32
C MET A 222 8.27 -4.73 17.38
N LEU A 223 8.67 -4.80 18.64
CA LEU A 223 7.98 -4.08 19.73
C LEU A 223 8.02 -2.57 19.51
N SER A 224 9.17 -2.05 19.04
CA SER A 224 9.34 -0.63 18.74
C SER A 224 8.47 -0.18 17.58
N THR A 225 8.35 -0.99 16.52
CA THR A 225 7.49 -0.69 15.38
C THR A 225 6.03 -0.62 15.81
N LEU A 226 5.54 -1.63 16.53
CA LEU A 226 4.15 -1.65 17.01
C LEU A 226 3.86 -0.46 17.93
N ALA A 227 4.77 -0.14 18.84
CA ALA A 227 4.62 1.01 19.74
C ALA A 227 4.64 2.35 18.96
N GLY A 228 5.53 2.50 17.98
CA GLY A 228 5.61 3.71 17.16
C GLY A 228 4.39 3.91 16.27
N VAL A 229 3.86 2.84 15.66
CA VAL A 229 2.62 2.88 14.87
C VAL A 229 1.42 3.20 15.78
N ALA A 230 1.33 2.59 16.97
CA ALA A 230 0.29 2.91 17.94
C ALA A 230 0.33 4.38 18.37
N LEU A 231 1.53 4.95 18.54
CA LEU A 231 1.69 6.37 18.84
C LEU A 231 1.29 7.26 17.67
N ALA A 232 1.67 6.93 16.44
CA ALA A 232 1.22 7.66 15.26
C ALA A 232 -0.32 7.68 15.18
N GLY A 233 -0.96 6.54 15.39
CA GLY A 233 -2.41 6.43 15.45
C GLY A 233 -3.02 7.25 16.60
N GLY A 234 -2.44 7.19 17.80
CA GLY A 234 -2.91 7.96 18.96
C GLY A 234 -2.80 9.47 18.76
N VAL A 235 -1.69 9.93 18.16
CA VAL A 235 -1.49 11.34 17.79
C VAL A 235 -2.50 11.78 16.74
N PHE A 236 -2.71 10.95 15.71
CA PHE A 236 -3.70 11.25 14.69
C PHE A 236 -5.12 11.28 15.27
N TYR A 237 -5.47 10.35 16.14
CA TYR A 237 -6.76 10.35 16.83
C TYR A 237 -6.99 11.64 17.61
N LEU A 238 -5.95 12.12 18.32
CA LEU A 238 -6.00 13.42 18.99
C LEU A 238 -6.21 14.58 18.01
N PHE A 239 -5.47 14.58 16.88
CA PHE A 239 -5.62 15.62 15.85
C PHE A 239 -6.99 15.56 15.19
N SER A 240 -7.50 14.37 14.87
CA SER A 240 -8.82 14.22 14.25
C SER A 240 -9.94 14.74 15.15
N THR A 241 -9.83 14.55 16.47
CA THR A 241 -10.80 15.11 17.43
C THR A 241 -10.71 16.62 17.54
N LEU A 242 -9.50 17.19 17.59
CA LEU A 242 -9.28 18.64 17.66
C LEU A 242 -9.70 19.37 16.37
N LEU A 243 -9.49 18.74 15.22
CA LEU A 243 -9.82 19.29 13.89
C LEU A 243 -11.24 18.91 13.43
N HIS A 244 -12.00 18.17 14.25
CA HIS A 244 -13.35 17.68 13.93
C HIS A 244 -13.40 16.86 12.63
N LEU A 245 -12.34 16.09 12.35
CA LEU A 245 -12.26 15.25 11.15
C LEU A 245 -13.10 13.98 11.30
N SER A 246 -13.80 13.64 10.24
CA SER A 246 -14.52 12.38 10.10
C SER A 246 -14.13 11.70 8.79
N GLY A 247 -14.39 10.41 8.63
CA GLY A 247 -14.17 9.71 7.38
C GLY A 247 -15.04 10.21 6.21
N MET A 248 -16.02 11.07 6.49
CA MET A 248 -16.90 11.70 5.50
C MET A 248 -16.27 12.94 4.86
N ASN A 249 -15.23 13.50 5.45
CA ASN A 249 -14.57 14.72 4.98
C ASN A 249 -13.54 14.45 3.86
N ASP A 250 -13.30 13.20 3.52
CA ASP A 250 -12.40 12.82 2.42
C ASP A 250 -13.02 13.09 1.06
N THR A 251 -12.20 13.28 0.04
CA THR A 251 -12.60 13.52 -1.36
C THR A 251 -13.55 12.46 -1.94
N ASN A 252 -13.45 11.23 -1.45
CA ASN A 252 -14.32 10.11 -1.82
C ASN A 252 -15.43 9.84 -0.79
N GLY A 253 -15.57 10.71 0.22
CA GLY A 253 -16.47 10.50 1.36
C GLY A 253 -17.93 10.31 0.95
N GLU A 254 -18.44 11.13 0.02
CA GLU A 254 -19.83 11.03 -0.45
C GLU A 254 -20.13 9.65 -1.06
N GLY A 255 -19.24 9.13 -1.90
CA GLY A 255 -19.38 7.78 -2.46
C GLY A 255 -19.34 6.69 -1.39
N LEU A 256 -18.47 6.84 -0.40
CA LEU A 256 -18.33 5.86 0.69
C LEU A 256 -19.52 5.89 1.66
N VAL A 257 -20.19 7.04 1.86
CA VAL A 257 -21.42 7.13 2.66
C VAL A 257 -22.53 6.24 2.07
N LEU A 258 -22.68 6.27 0.75
CA LEU A 258 -23.68 5.41 0.07
C LEU A 258 -23.33 3.93 0.25
N VAL A 259 -22.06 3.56 0.14
CA VAL A 259 -21.60 2.19 0.36
C VAL A 259 -21.80 1.78 1.83
N ALA A 260 -21.47 2.66 2.79
CA ALA A 260 -21.59 2.39 4.23
C ALA A 260 -23.03 2.09 4.65
N GLY A 261 -24.01 2.78 4.04
CA GLY A 261 -25.43 2.53 4.30
C GLY A 261 -25.89 1.10 3.93
N GLN A 262 -25.18 0.41 3.05
CA GLN A 262 -25.51 -0.95 2.62
C GLN A 262 -24.61 -2.04 3.23
N THR A 263 -23.37 -1.70 3.61
CA THR A 263 -22.36 -2.68 4.03
C THR A 263 -22.05 -2.65 5.52
N GLY A 264 -22.47 -1.61 6.25
CA GLY A 264 -22.09 -1.42 7.65
C GLY A 264 -20.66 -0.89 7.85
N LEU A 265 -20.05 -0.35 6.80
CA LEU A 265 -18.71 0.24 6.80
C LEU A 265 -18.60 1.40 7.83
N GLU A 266 -17.62 1.34 8.71
CA GLU A 266 -17.36 2.38 9.71
C GLU A 266 -16.44 3.47 9.15
N LEU A 267 -16.99 4.52 8.53
CA LEU A 267 -16.25 5.60 7.87
C LEU A 267 -15.29 6.36 8.80
N HIS A 268 -15.71 6.59 10.05
CA HIS A 268 -14.94 7.43 10.98
C HIS A 268 -13.56 6.88 11.35
N TRP A 269 -13.33 5.57 11.19
CA TRP A 269 -12.02 4.96 11.42
C TRP A 269 -11.12 4.92 10.19
N LEU A 270 -11.63 5.20 8.98
CA LEU A 270 -10.86 5.02 7.73
C LEU A 270 -9.63 5.93 7.67
N LEU A 271 -9.74 7.18 8.10
CA LEU A 271 -8.59 8.10 8.15
C LEU A 271 -7.51 7.59 9.11
N LEU A 272 -7.90 7.05 10.26
CA LEU A 272 -6.95 6.45 11.21
C LEU A 272 -6.31 5.20 10.64
N VAL A 273 -7.07 4.34 9.98
CA VAL A 273 -6.57 3.14 9.27
C VAL A 273 -5.51 3.55 8.23
N ALA A 274 -5.77 4.60 7.45
CA ALA A 274 -4.82 5.11 6.46
C ALA A 274 -3.50 5.55 7.10
N VAL A 275 -3.56 6.26 8.25
CA VAL A 275 -2.36 6.69 9.00
C VAL A 275 -1.59 5.51 9.57
N LEU A 276 -2.29 4.50 10.11
CA LEU A 276 -1.63 3.30 10.64
C LEU A 276 -0.88 2.55 9.54
N ILE A 277 -1.48 2.39 8.36
CA ILE A 277 -0.86 1.73 7.21
C ILE A 277 0.33 2.55 6.70
N SER A 278 0.17 3.86 6.49
CA SER A 278 1.23 4.72 5.93
C SER A 278 2.42 4.89 6.88
N SER A 279 2.19 4.94 8.19
CA SER A 279 3.27 5.08 9.17
C SER A 279 4.08 3.79 9.38
N LEU A 280 3.50 2.61 9.10
CA LEU A 280 4.14 1.32 9.38
C LEU A 280 5.52 1.20 8.74
N GLY A 281 5.64 1.51 7.43
CA GLY A 281 6.90 1.35 6.70
C GLY A 281 8.01 2.20 7.31
N ALA A 282 7.77 3.49 7.47
CA ALA A 282 8.78 4.43 7.98
C ALA A 282 9.19 4.15 9.43
N VAL A 283 8.22 3.81 10.29
CA VAL A 283 8.51 3.44 11.69
C VAL A 283 9.29 2.13 11.76
N MET A 284 8.95 1.13 10.93
CA MET A 284 9.64 -0.15 10.87
C MET A 284 11.10 0.00 10.43
N ASP A 285 11.36 0.84 9.42
CA ASP A 285 12.71 1.09 8.91
C ASP A 285 13.61 1.74 9.97
N VAL A 286 13.10 2.75 10.68
CA VAL A 286 13.82 3.40 11.76
C VAL A 286 14.05 2.46 12.94
N ALA A 287 13.02 1.73 13.36
CA ALA A 287 13.11 0.78 14.46
C ALA A 287 14.13 -0.34 14.17
N LEU A 288 14.10 -0.91 12.96
CA LEU A 288 15.02 -1.96 12.55
C LEU A 288 16.47 -1.46 12.43
N SER A 289 16.67 -0.32 11.79
CA SER A 289 18.00 0.27 11.58
C SER A 289 18.64 0.64 12.91
N LEU A 290 17.88 1.30 13.80
CA LEU A 290 18.34 1.70 15.12
C LEU A 290 18.62 0.48 16.01
N ALA A 291 17.71 -0.51 16.04
CA ALA A 291 17.93 -1.74 16.80
C ALA A 291 19.14 -2.53 16.30
N SER A 292 19.41 -2.53 14.99
CA SER A 292 20.59 -3.16 14.41
C SER A 292 21.87 -2.44 14.83
N SER A 293 21.92 -1.12 14.72
CA SER A 293 23.08 -0.31 15.12
C SER A 293 23.39 -0.44 16.61
N LEU A 294 22.38 -0.45 17.47
CA LEU A 294 22.55 -0.63 18.90
C LEU A 294 22.97 -2.06 19.28
N HIS A 295 22.55 -3.04 18.51
CA HIS A 295 22.98 -4.42 18.70
C HIS A 295 24.48 -4.60 18.38
N GLU A 296 24.93 -4.05 17.25
CA GLU A 296 26.34 -4.06 16.86
C GLU A 296 27.22 -3.29 17.86
N LEU A 297 26.72 -2.15 18.34
CA LEU A 297 27.43 -1.35 19.35
C LEU A 297 27.55 -2.15 20.67
N ARG A 298 26.52 -2.88 21.07
CA ARG A 298 26.55 -3.75 22.25
C ARG A 298 27.50 -4.94 22.08
N GLU A 299 27.60 -5.51 20.88
CA GLU A 299 28.56 -6.58 20.60
C GLU A 299 30.00 -6.09 20.61
N ALA A 300 30.24 -4.87 20.12
CA ALA A 300 31.57 -4.23 20.11
C ALA A 300 32.04 -3.86 21.53
N ASP A 301 31.14 -3.33 22.37
CA ASP A 301 31.44 -2.99 23.78
C ASP A 301 30.40 -3.64 24.72
N GLY A 302 30.70 -4.86 25.14
CA GLY A 302 29.87 -5.62 26.06
C GLY A 302 29.70 -5.02 27.47
N LYS A 303 30.51 -3.99 27.83
CA LYS A 303 30.46 -3.32 29.13
C LYS A 303 29.57 -2.08 29.18
N MET A 304 29.03 -1.63 28.02
CA MET A 304 28.15 -0.46 28.00
C MET A 304 26.95 -0.65 28.95
N SER A 305 26.64 0.39 29.73
CA SER A 305 25.43 0.41 30.54
C SER A 305 24.18 0.62 29.66
N GLY A 306 22.99 0.27 30.15
CA GLY A 306 21.73 0.55 29.46
C GLY A 306 21.52 2.04 29.15
N LEU A 307 21.92 2.92 30.08
CA LEU A 307 21.86 4.38 29.87
C LEU A 307 22.80 4.86 28.77
N GLN A 308 24.01 4.29 28.69
CA GLN A 308 24.96 4.61 27.62
C GLN A 308 24.42 4.14 26.27
N LEU A 309 23.81 2.96 26.22
CA LEU A 309 23.18 2.42 25.03
C LEU A 309 21.98 3.27 24.59
N PHE A 310 21.13 3.69 25.52
CA PHE A 310 20.05 4.64 25.27
C PHE A 310 20.55 5.96 24.69
N ALA A 311 21.56 6.56 25.33
CA ALA A 311 22.16 7.81 24.87
C ALA A 311 22.80 7.68 23.47
N ALA A 312 23.43 6.53 23.17
CA ALA A 312 23.94 6.22 21.84
C ALA A 312 22.80 6.12 20.82
N GLY A 313 21.69 5.43 21.18
CA GLY A 313 20.49 5.34 20.36
C GLY A 313 19.88 6.71 20.04
N MET A 314 19.80 7.58 21.02
CA MET A 314 19.31 8.95 20.82
C MET A 314 20.23 9.78 19.90
N ARG A 315 21.56 9.56 19.91
CA ARG A 315 22.48 10.23 18.99
C ARG A 315 22.29 9.72 17.54
N ILE A 316 22.31 8.41 17.34
CA ILE A 316 22.12 7.79 16.03
C ILE A 316 20.71 8.15 15.47
N GLY A 317 19.69 8.08 16.33
CA GLY A 317 18.32 8.35 15.94
C GLY A 317 18.04 9.79 15.51
N ARG A 318 18.79 10.79 16.05
CA ARG A 318 18.64 12.19 15.62
C ARG A 318 18.95 12.40 14.14
N ASP A 319 19.97 11.73 13.62
CA ASP A 319 20.32 11.81 12.20
C ASP A 319 19.20 11.15 11.34
N MET A 320 18.65 10.04 11.82
CA MET A 320 17.55 9.35 11.15
C MET A 320 16.25 10.17 11.17
N ILE A 321 15.94 10.86 12.28
CA ILE A 321 14.75 11.73 12.38
C ILE A 321 14.76 12.77 11.25
N GLY A 322 15.88 13.46 11.02
CA GLY A 322 15.98 14.51 10.01
C GLY A 322 15.67 14.00 8.60
N THR A 323 16.27 12.89 8.20
CA THR A 323 16.10 12.31 6.86
C THR A 323 14.69 11.72 6.65
N MET A 324 14.21 10.93 7.61
CA MET A 324 12.92 10.26 7.49
C MET A 324 11.73 11.22 7.59
N SER A 325 11.80 12.22 8.48
CA SER A 325 10.76 13.26 8.59
C SER A 325 10.62 14.05 7.29
N ASN A 326 11.75 14.45 6.69
CA ASN A 326 11.75 15.16 5.43
C ASN A 326 11.13 14.32 4.30
N THR A 327 11.51 13.04 4.21
CA THR A 327 10.97 12.11 3.21
C THR A 327 9.45 11.95 3.32
N LEU A 328 8.92 11.76 4.54
CA LEU A 328 7.50 11.61 4.78
C LEU A 328 6.72 12.88 4.44
N ILE A 329 7.18 14.04 4.92
CA ILE A 329 6.51 15.32 4.66
C ILE A 329 6.48 15.61 3.16
N LEU A 330 7.61 15.38 2.44
CA LEU A 330 7.66 15.58 1.00
C LEU A 330 6.78 14.60 0.24
N ALA A 331 6.64 13.35 0.70
CA ALA A 331 5.72 12.39 0.09
C ALA A 331 4.27 12.86 0.18
N PHE A 332 3.79 13.26 1.37
CA PHE A 332 2.44 13.82 1.55
C PHE A 332 2.25 15.13 0.79
N ALA A 333 3.24 16.03 0.81
CA ALA A 333 3.19 17.28 0.05
C ALA A 333 3.10 17.00 -1.46
N GLY A 334 3.86 16.03 -1.97
CA GLY A 334 3.84 15.63 -3.38
C GLY A 334 2.48 15.09 -3.82
N GLU A 335 1.81 14.30 -2.97
CA GLU A 335 0.45 13.81 -3.20
C GLU A 335 -0.55 14.98 -3.25
N ALA A 336 -0.39 15.97 -2.39
CA ALA A 336 -1.28 17.11 -2.28
C ALA A 336 -1.14 18.17 -3.43
N VAL A 337 -0.04 18.16 -4.18
CA VAL A 337 0.29 19.23 -5.17
C VAL A 337 -0.85 19.53 -6.14
N THR A 338 -1.45 18.48 -6.73
CA THR A 338 -2.50 18.66 -7.75
C THR A 338 -3.73 19.34 -7.18
N THR A 339 -4.17 18.93 -6.00
CA THR A 339 -5.34 19.50 -5.33
C THR A 339 -5.06 20.92 -4.84
N LEU A 340 -3.88 21.17 -4.26
CA LEU A 340 -3.48 22.50 -3.83
C LEU A 340 -3.43 23.48 -5.02
N LEU A 341 -2.89 23.04 -6.17
CA LEU A 341 -2.87 23.85 -7.38
C LEU A 341 -4.29 24.19 -7.86
N LEU A 342 -5.22 23.21 -7.81
CA LEU A 342 -6.62 23.44 -8.18
C LEU A 342 -7.29 24.45 -7.24
N LEU A 343 -7.08 24.33 -5.93
CA LEU A 343 -7.62 25.27 -4.95
C LEU A 343 -7.05 26.69 -5.14
N MET A 344 -5.75 26.81 -5.44
CA MET A 344 -5.14 28.09 -5.80
C MET A 344 -5.75 28.67 -7.09
N ALA A 345 -5.98 27.83 -8.11
CA ALA A 345 -6.59 28.27 -9.37
C ALA A 345 -8.04 28.76 -9.18
N TYR A 346 -8.77 28.23 -8.20
CA TYR A 346 -10.09 28.69 -7.81
C TYR A 346 -10.07 30.01 -6.98
N GLY A 347 -8.91 30.55 -6.72
CA GLY A 347 -8.76 31.80 -5.97
C GLY A 347 -9.08 31.67 -4.48
N TRP A 348 -8.89 30.51 -3.89
CA TRP A 348 -9.13 30.31 -2.47
C TRP A 348 -8.20 31.19 -1.63
N HIS A 349 -8.78 31.88 -0.65
CA HIS A 349 -8.01 32.62 0.33
C HIS A 349 -7.30 31.67 1.31
N SER A 350 -6.20 32.13 1.88
CA SER A 350 -5.45 31.33 2.87
C SER A 350 -6.32 30.83 4.02
N SER A 351 -7.28 31.66 4.50
CA SER A 351 -8.22 31.26 5.54
C SER A 351 -9.14 30.11 5.12
N GLN A 352 -9.57 30.07 3.85
CA GLN A 352 -10.38 28.97 3.31
C GLN A 352 -9.54 27.69 3.18
N LEU A 353 -8.29 27.82 2.73
CA LEU A 353 -7.39 26.67 2.59
C LEU A 353 -7.12 26.01 3.95
N PHE A 354 -6.77 26.80 4.98
CA PHE A 354 -6.53 26.29 6.32
C PHE A 354 -7.78 25.79 7.03
N ALA A 355 -8.97 26.25 6.63
CA ALA A 355 -10.24 25.75 7.13
C ALA A 355 -10.76 24.53 6.34
N SER A 356 -10.10 24.12 5.26
CA SER A 356 -10.55 23.01 4.43
C SER A 356 -10.23 21.66 5.08
N ASP A 357 -11.17 20.74 5.00
CA ASP A 357 -11.01 19.37 5.48
C ASP A 357 -9.83 18.68 4.77
N TYR A 358 -9.67 18.90 3.47
CA TYR A 358 -8.58 18.34 2.70
C TYR A 358 -7.20 18.72 3.28
N ALA A 359 -6.94 20.03 3.49
CA ALA A 359 -5.67 20.49 4.05
C ALA A 359 -5.49 19.97 5.49
N ALA A 360 -6.54 19.97 6.29
CA ALA A 360 -6.52 19.47 7.67
C ALA A 360 -6.18 17.96 7.71
N ILE A 361 -6.77 17.15 6.84
CA ILE A 361 -6.47 15.71 6.74
C ILE A 361 -5.01 15.49 6.33
N GLN A 362 -4.54 16.13 5.26
CA GLN A 362 -3.19 15.94 4.75
C GLN A 362 -2.11 16.33 5.78
N VAL A 363 -2.30 17.49 6.43
CA VAL A 363 -1.39 17.96 7.48
C VAL A 363 -1.42 17.02 8.69
N ALA A 364 -2.61 16.64 9.16
CA ALA A 364 -2.75 15.76 10.31
C ALA A 364 -2.13 14.38 10.07
N GLN A 365 -2.34 13.78 8.89
CA GLN A 365 -1.76 12.48 8.51
C GLN A 365 -0.24 12.56 8.39
N GLY A 366 0.28 13.58 7.68
CA GLY A 366 1.72 13.76 7.50
C GLY A 366 2.45 14.00 8.82
N VAL A 367 1.90 14.87 9.68
CA VAL A 367 2.50 15.18 10.99
C VAL A 367 2.39 13.99 11.94
N ALA A 368 1.24 13.30 12.01
CA ALA A 368 1.07 12.15 12.90
C ALA A 368 1.99 10.99 12.51
N SER A 369 2.09 10.66 11.22
CA SER A 369 3.01 9.63 10.71
C SER A 369 4.47 9.99 11.03
N THR A 370 4.85 11.25 10.84
CA THR A 370 6.20 11.74 11.15
C THR A 370 6.49 11.70 12.66
N LEU A 371 5.53 12.09 13.51
CA LEU A 371 5.68 11.99 14.97
C LEU A 371 5.80 10.53 15.43
N GLY A 372 5.15 9.58 14.75
CA GLY A 372 5.36 8.14 14.99
C GLY A 372 6.82 7.73 14.82
N VAL A 373 7.49 8.25 13.79
CA VAL A 373 8.94 8.04 13.54
C VAL A 373 9.78 8.73 14.61
N VAL A 374 9.52 10.01 14.88
CA VAL A 374 10.28 10.82 15.86
C VAL A 374 10.21 10.19 17.25
N LEU A 375 9.01 9.86 17.71
CA LEU A 375 8.79 9.22 19.02
C LEU A 375 9.21 7.75 19.02
N GLY A 376 9.28 7.10 17.86
CA GLY A 376 9.82 5.76 17.69
C GLY A 376 11.28 5.66 18.09
N VAL A 377 12.09 6.71 17.91
CA VAL A 377 13.51 6.72 18.27
C VAL A 377 13.76 6.52 19.78
N PRO A 378 13.20 7.33 20.70
CA PRO A 378 13.38 7.09 22.12
C PRO A 378 12.80 5.76 22.59
N ILE A 379 11.69 5.31 22.01
CA ILE A 379 11.09 4.01 22.34
C ILE A 379 12.02 2.86 21.93
N THR A 380 12.52 2.87 20.71
CA THR A 380 13.46 1.85 20.22
C THR A 380 14.72 1.83 21.07
N SER A 381 15.27 3.01 21.37
CA SER A 381 16.46 3.15 22.21
C SER A 381 16.22 2.58 23.62
N GLY A 382 15.06 2.86 24.22
CA GLY A 382 14.67 2.35 25.53
C GLY A 382 14.45 0.82 25.53
N ILE A 383 13.74 0.29 24.55
CA ILE A 383 13.50 -1.16 24.39
C ILE A 383 14.82 -1.89 24.18
N CYS A 384 15.71 -1.39 23.33
CA CYS A 384 17.05 -1.98 23.11
C CYS A 384 17.90 -1.93 24.38
N ALA A 385 17.89 -0.80 25.12
CA ALA A 385 18.61 -0.68 26.39
C ALA A 385 18.12 -1.68 27.45
N ALA A 386 16.83 -2.02 27.45
CA ALA A 386 16.24 -2.99 28.37
C ALA A 386 16.49 -4.45 27.94
N LEU A 387 16.39 -4.75 26.64
CA LEU A 387 16.48 -6.12 26.13
C LEU A 387 17.93 -6.59 25.93
N TYR A 388 18.86 -5.69 25.58
CA TYR A 388 20.25 -6.06 25.33
C TYR A 388 21.01 -6.13 26.66
N ARG A 389 20.92 -7.27 27.34
CA ARG A 389 21.62 -7.50 28.60
C ARG A 389 23.15 -7.42 28.41
N PRO A 390 23.91 -6.94 29.43
CA PRO A 390 25.38 -6.99 29.39
C PRO A 390 25.82 -8.44 29.20
N LEU A 391 26.76 -8.66 28.29
CA LEU A 391 27.38 -9.97 28.13
C LEU A 391 28.13 -10.29 29.44
N LYS A 392 27.61 -11.25 30.21
CA LYS A 392 28.39 -11.84 31.30
C LYS A 392 29.58 -12.58 30.66
N ARG A 393 30.80 -12.10 30.91
CA ARG A 393 32.01 -12.85 30.63
C ARG A 393 32.14 -14.04 31.58
#